data_d48acc6e626714f10f7b91a685a8b528
#
_entry.id   d48acc6e626714f10f7b91a685a8b528
#
_cell.length_a   1.000
_cell.length_b   1.000
_cell.length_c   1.000
_cell.angle_alpha   90.00
_cell.angle_beta   90.00
_cell.angle_gamma   90.00
#
_symmetry.space_group_name_H-M   'P 1'
#
loop_
_entity.id
_entity.type
_entity.pdbx_description
1 polymer ?
#
loop_
_entity_poly.entity_id
_entity_poly.type
_entity_poly.pdbx_seq_one_letter_code
_entity_poly.pdbx_strand_id
1 'polypeptide(L)'
;GLYDLFYHDDNLKVSKYARVDLVEQENSFTAYQEFQRMLKEDQIDIFLLGDFEASSVLEEINRFPFQARKLYRFVNFTQDRLNITQEKIDRQDDQQSILQLGYHLPLTYSHPDYPIALVLNGLLGGFAHSRLFTQVREKEGLAYSISSQVYPYTGLLQVYAGIDKRQREKTLRMINQEWHNLKAGRYSSH
;
A
#
# COMPACT_ATOMS: atom_id res chain seq x y z
N GLY A 1 0.62 -2.57 -13.80
CA GLY A 1 0.07 -1.58 -12.86
C GLY A 1 1.16 -0.70 -12.25
N LEU A 2 0.79 0.14 -11.24
CA LEU A 2 1.76 1.04 -10.58
C LEU A 2 2.97 0.30 -10.01
N TYR A 3 2.75 -0.85 -9.40
CA TYR A 3 3.83 -1.63 -8.78
C TYR A 3 4.86 -2.12 -9.80
N ASP A 4 4.44 -2.45 -11.03
CA ASP A 4 5.36 -2.86 -12.11
C ASP A 4 6.34 -1.73 -12.47
N LEU A 5 5.89 -0.48 -12.35
CA LEU A 5 6.71 0.70 -12.64
C LEU A 5 7.58 1.10 -11.45
N PHE A 6 7.08 0.89 -10.23
CA PHE A 6 7.71 1.40 -9.03
C PHE A 6 8.75 0.44 -8.45
N TYR A 7 8.47 -0.85 -8.46
CA TYR A 7 9.35 -1.85 -7.87
C TYR A 7 10.26 -2.52 -8.89
N HIS A 8 11.52 -2.76 -8.50
CA HIS A 8 12.46 -3.58 -9.26
C HIS A 8 12.37 -5.06 -8.87
N ASP A 9 12.11 -5.34 -7.59
CA ASP A 9 11.95 -6.71 -7.10
C ASP A 9 10.61 -7.29 -7.57
N ASP A 10 10.66 -8.40 -8.30
CA ASP A 10 9.49 -9.05 -8.87
C ASP A 10 8.49 -9.53 -7.79
N ASN A 11 8.97 -9.87 -6.59
CA ASN A 11 8.10 -10.24 -5.48
C ASN A 11 7.20 -9.09 -5.01
N LEU A 12 7.66 -7.84 -5.15
CA LEU A 12 6.90 -6.65 -4.79
C LEU A 12 5.91 -6.21 -5.89
N LYS A 13 6.08 -6.71 -7.11
CA LYS A 13 5.17 -6.43 -8.23
C LYS A 13 3.89 -7.27 -8.18
N VAL A 14 3.89 -8.34 -7.40
CA VAL A 14 2.73 -9.23 -7.27
C VAL A 14 1.57 -8.49 -6.62
N SER A 15 0.42 -8.54 -7.26
CA SER A 15 -0.81 -7.96 -6.72
C SER A 15 -1.33 -8.78 -5.55
N LYS A 16 -1.65 -8.13 -4.43
CA LYS A 16 -2.33 -8.77 -3.29
C LYS A 16 -3.75 -9.25 -3.62
N TYR A 17 -4.31 -8.84 -4.74
CA TYR A 17 -5.66 -9.24 -5.18
C TYR A 17 -5.64 -10.44 -6.12
N ALA A 18 -4.47 -11.07 -6.31
CA ALA A 18 -4.24 -12.17 -7.23
C ALA A 18 -4.54 -11.82 -8.71
N ARG A 19 -4.53 -12.84 -9.54
CA ARG A 19 -4.90 -12.77 -10.96
C ARG A 19 -6.05 -13.75 -11.17
N VAL A 20 -7.05 -13.35 -11.96
CA VAL A 20 -8.25 -14.16 -12.22
C VAL A 20 -7.88 -15.54 -12.76
N ASP A 21 -6.96 -15.59 -13.72
CA ASP A 21 -6.48 -16.83 -14.33
C ASP A 21 -5.79 -17.79 -13.34
N LEU A 22 -5.17 -17.27 -12.29
CA LEU A 22 -4.58 -18.08 -11.22
C LEU A 22 -5.64 -18.55 -10.21
N VAL A 23 -6.59 -17.67 -9.86
CA VAL A 23 -7.67 -18.00 -8.92
C VAL A 23 -8.59 -19.09 -9.50
N GLU A 24 -8.84 -19.07 -10.80
CA GLU A 24 -9.66 -20.09 -11.48
C GLU A 24 -9.01 -21.48 -11.50
N GLN A 25 -7.69 -21.56 -11.33
CA GLN A 25 -6.95 -22.83 -11.25
C GLN A 25 -6.91 -23.39 -9.83
N GLU A 26 -7.22 -22.58 -8.83
CA GLU A 26 -7.21 -23.00 -7.44
C GLU A 26 -8.50 -23.72 -7.03
N ASN A 27 -8.36 -24.63 -6.06
CA ASN A 27 -9.47 -25.35 -5.48
C ASN A 27 -9.23 -25.57 -3.98
N SER A 28 -10.22 -26.13 -3.29
CA SER A 28 -10.14 -26.35 -1.84
C SER A 28 -9.00 -27.30 -1.43
N PHE A 29 -8.60 -28.20 -2.30
CA PHE A 29 -7.51 -29.14 -2.01
C PHE A 29 -6.15 -28.44 -2.10
N THR A 30 -5.89 -27.66 -3.16
CA THR A 30 -4.63 -26.91 -3.32
C THR A 30 -4.50 -25.84 -2.22
N ALA A 31 -5.57 -25.15 -1.88
CA ALA A 31 -5.60 -24.20 -0.78
C ALA A 31 -5.29 -24.86 0.59
N TYR A 32 -5.85 -26.05 0.82
CA TYR A 32 -5.57 -26.80 2.04
C TYR A 32 -4.12 -27.31 2.11
N GLN A 33 -3.57 -27.77 0.98
CA GLN A 33 -2.16 -28.16 0.91
C GLN A 33 -1.23 -26.99 1.22
N GLU A 34 -1.51 -25.80 0.67
CA GLU A 34 -0.72 -24.61 0.95
C GLU A 34 -0.83 -24.19 2.43
N PHE A 35 -2.02 -24.25 3.02
CA PHE A 35 -2.20 -24.02 4.46
C PHE A 35 -1.36 -24.99 5.30
N GLN A 36 -1.34 -26.27 4.94
CA GLN A 36 -0.51 -27.27 5.61
C GLN A 36 1.00 -26.97 5.48
N ARG A 37 1.42 -26.50 4.29
CA ARG A 37 2.79 -26.08 4.05
C ARG A 37 3.17 -24.89 4.94
N MET A 38 2.33 -23.86 4.97
CA MET A 38 2.54 -22.66 5.81
C MET A 38 2.74 -23.04 7.29
N LEU A 39 1.90 -23.92 7.83
CA LEU A 39 2.02 -24.35 9.24
C LEU A 39 3.35 -25.04 9.54
N LYS A 40 3.97 -25.68 8.54
CA LYS A 40 5.21 -26.46 8.70
C LYS A 40 6.46 -25.67 8.37
N GLU A 41 6.39 -24.76 7.40
CA GLU A 41 7.58 -24.15 6.78
C GLU A 41 7.71 -22.63 7.01
N ASP A 42 6.59 -21.91 7.06
CA ASP A 42 6.63 -20.45 7.17
C ASP A 42 6.89 -19.98 8.60
N GLN A 43 7.52 -18.83 8.77
CA GLN A 43 7.64 -18.19 10.07
C GLN A 43 6.25 -17.75 10.55
N ILE A 44 5.92 -18.09 11.77
CA ILE A 44 4.63 -17.75 12.37
C ILE A 44 4.91 -17.04 13.70
N ASP A 45 4.40 -15.83 13.83
CA ASP A 45 4.40 -15.04 15.05
C ASP A 45 2.96 -14.91 15.55
N ILE A 46 2.69 -15.33 16.78
CA ILE A 46 1.35 -15.31 17.36
C ILE A 46 1.29 -14.23 18.44
N PHE A 47 0.45 -13.23 18.23
CA PHE A 47 0.20 -12.14 19.18
C PHE A 47 -1.20 -12.29 19.76
N LEU A 48 -1.28 -12.32 21.09
CA LEU A 48 -2.53 -12.47 21.82
C LEU A 48 -2.70 -11.27 22.77
N LEU A 49 -3.87 -10.66 22.73
CA LEU A 49 -4.24 -9.57 23.59
C LEU A 49 -5.65 -9.83 24.14
N GLY A 50 -5.78 -9.89 25.47
CA GLY A 50 -7.06 -10.12 26.14
C GLY A 50 -6.88 -10.61 27.57
N ASP A 51 -8.00 -10.94 28.20
CA ASP A 51 -8.03 -11.58 29.52
C ASP A 51 -8.09 -13.10 29.34
N PHE A 52 -6.95 -13.78 29.51
CA PHE A 52 -6.85 -15.24 29.32
C PHE A 52 -5.79 -15.85 30.21
N GLU A 53 -5.93 -17.12 30.53
CA GLU A 53 -4.90 -17.90 31.20
C GLU A 53 -3.86 -18.38 30.18
N ALA A 54 -2.61 -17.95 30.35
CA ALA A 54 -1.54 -18.23 29.38
C ALA A 54 -1.28 -19.73 29.15
N SER A 55 -1.41 -20.55 30.19
CA SER A 55 -1.23 -22.00 30.11
C SER A 55 -2.25 -22.64 29.18
N SER A 56 -3.52 -22.27 29.29
CA SER A 56 -4.60 -22.80 28.46
C SER A 56 -4.41 -22.44 26.98
N VAL A 57 -3.97 -21.21 26.72
CA VAL A 57 -3.68 -20.77 25.34
C VAL A 57 -2.49 -21.52 24.74
N LEU A 58 -1.43 -21.71 25.51
CA LEU A 58 -0.26 -22.47 25.08
C LEU A 58 -0.61 -23.94 24.78
N GLU A 59 -1.49 -24.57 25.57
CA GLU A 59 -2.00 -25.91 25.28
C GLU A 59 -2.71 -25.97 23.93
N GLU A 60 -3.57 -25.01 23.63
CA GLU A 60 -4.26 -24.96 22.34
C GLU A 60 -3.29 -24.70 21.17
N ILE A 61 -2.35 -23.78 21.33
CA ILE A 61 -1.31 -23.52 20.33
C ILE A 61 -0.48 -24.77 20.04
N ASN A 62 -0.11 -25.53 21.08
CA ASN A 62 0.68 -26.76 20.95
C ASN A 62 -0.07 -27.91 20.24
N ARG A 63 -1.37 -27.81 20.06
CA ARG A 63 -2.15 -28.77 19.25
C ARG A 63 -2.02 -28.57 17.74
N PHE A 64 -1.55 -27.39 17.32
CA PHE A 64 -1.28 -27.14 15.91
C PHE A 64 -0.03 -27.90 15.45
N PRO A 65 0.01 -28.36 14.19
CA PRO A 65 1.11 -29.14 13.65
C PRO A 65 2.33 -28.30 13.30
N PHE A 66 2.71 -27.38 14.19
CA PHE A 66 3.91 -26.58 14.01
C PHE A 66 5.17 -27.44 14.10
N GLN A 67 6.12 -27.18 13.22
CA GLN A 67 7.42 -27.82 13.23
C GLN A 67 8.51 -26.83 13.63
N ALA A 68 9.54 -27.33 14.35
CA ALA A 68 10.73 -26.53 14.59
C ALA A 68 11.39 -26.15 13.26
N ARG A 69 11.66 -24.87 13.08
CA ARG A 69 12.19 -24.31 11.84
C ARG A 69 13.28 -23.28 12.09
N LYS A 70 14.11 -23.07 11.09
CA LYS A 70 15.11 -22.00 11.14
C LYS A 70 14.43 -20.66 10.90
N LEU A 71 14.55 -19.75 11.86
CA LEU A 71 14.07 -18.38 11.68
C LEU A 71 14.94 -17.67 10.66
N TYR A 72 14.31 -17.11 9.65
CA TYR A 72 14.98 -16.23 8.70
C TYR A 72 14.98 -14.80 9.27
N ARG A 73 16.11 -14.12 9.20
CA ARG A 73 16.16 -12.70 9.53
C ARG A 73 15.37 -11.93 8.48
N PHE A 74 14.62 -10.95 8.91
CA PHE A 74 13.99 -9.99 8.01
C PHE A 74 15.04 -9.43 7.05
N VAL A 75 14.77 -9.55 5.76
CA VAL A 75 15.55 -8.85 4.75
C VAL A 75 15.00 -7.44 4.64
N ASN A 76 15.82 -6.45 4.97
CA ASN A 76 15.46 -5.06 4.69
C ASN A 76 15.47 -4.88 3.17
N PHE A 77 14.33 -4.50 2.62
CA PHE A 77 14.28 -4.08 1.23
C PHE A 77 14.99 -2.74 1.09
N THR A 78 16.04 -2.73 0.28
CA THR A 78 16.63 -1.49 -0.22
C THR A 78 16.11 -1.29 -1.63
N GLN A 79 15.41 -0.19 -1.84
CA GLN A 79 14.97 0.18 -3.17
C GLN A 79 15.85 1.30 -3.72
N ASP A 80 16.44 1.07 -4.88
CA ASP A 80 17.18 2.09 -5.60
C ASP A 80 16.23 3.18 -6.10
N ARG A 81 16.68 4.44 -5.98
CA ARG A 81 15.91 5.56 -6.52
C ARG A 81 15.97 5.53 -8.04
N LEU A 82 14.82 5.47 -8.67
CA LEU A 82 14.70 5.82 -10.07
C LEU A 82 14.70 7.36 -10.20
N ASN A 83 15.66 7.89 -10.95
CA ASN A 83 15.70 9.32 -11.28
C ASN A 83 14.83 9.65 -12.53
N ILE A 84 14.04 8.71 -12.99
CA ILE A 84 13.24 8.82 -14.22
C ILE A 84 11.77 8.68 -13.85
N THR A 85 10.96 9.64 -14.29
CA THR A 85 9.51 9.51 -14.24
C THR A 85 9.06 8.50 -15.29
N GLN A 86 8.36 7.47 -14.85
CA GLN A 86 7.77 6.46 -15.73
C GLN A 86 6.26 6.63 -15.77
N GLU A 87 5.67 6.38 -16.93
CA GLU A 87 4.23 6.40 -17.13
C GLU A 87 3.78 5.15 -17.87
N LYS A 88 2.65 4.59 -17.44
CA LYS A 88 1.95 3.50 -18.13
C LYS A 88 0.46 3.81 -18.19
N ILE A 89 -0.12 3.66 -19.37
CA ILE A 89 -1.55 3.82 -19.61
C ILE A 89 -2.13 2.48 -20.03
N ASP A 90 -2.93 1.89 -19.14
CA ASP A 90 -3.71 0.69 -19.43
C ASP A 90 -5.12 1.15 -19.83
N ARG A 91 -5.51 0.91 -21.07
CA ARG A 91 -6.83 1.31 -21.59
C ARG A 91 -7.83 0.19 -21.37
N GLN A 92 -8.92 0.52 -20.68
CA GLN A 92 -10.09 -0.33 -20.52
C GLN A 92 -11.32 0.45 -20.99
N ASP A 93 -12.33 -0.27 -21.42
CA ASP A 93 -13.57 0.35 -21.91
C ASP A 93 -14.51 0.67 -20.74
N ASP A 94 -14.01 1.51 -19.84
CA ASP A 94 -14.71 1.94 -18.63
C ASP A 94 -14.99 3.45 -18.69
N GLN A 95 -16.10 3.87 -18.09
CA GLN A 95 -16.45 5.30 -17.98
C GLN A 95 -15.57 6.03 -16.95
N GLN A 96 -15.09 5.32 -15.96
CA GLN A 96 -14.19 5.84 -14.92
C GLN A 96 -12.74 5.49 -15.24
N SER A 97 -11.87 6.45 -15.00
CA SER A 97 -10.42 6.24 -15.06
C SER A 97 -9.82 6.27 -13.66
N ILE A 98 -8.86 5.40 -13.44
CA ILE A 98 -8.08 5.35 -12.21
C ILE A 98 -6.72 6.00 -12.47
N LEU A 99 -6.42 7.05 -11.76
CA LEU A 99 -5.11 7.69 -11.73
C LEU A 99 -4.36 7.21 -10.47
N GLN A 100 -3.21 6.60 -10.68
CA GLN A 100 -2.31 6.19 -9.61
C GLN A 100 -0.95 6.86 -9.79
N LEU A 101 -0.47 7.51 -8.73
CA LEU A 101 0.85 8.14 -8.70
C LEU A 101 1.68 7.48 -7.60
N GLY A 102 2.92 7.15 -7.91
CA GLY A 102 3.89 6.62 -6.96
C GLY A 102 5.04 7.61 -6.77
N TYR A 103 5.30 7.99 -5.52
CA TYR A 103 6.43 8.83 -5.14
C TYR A 103 7.37 8.04 -4.25
N HIS A 104 8.65 8.20 -4.47
CA HIS A 104 9.66 7.61 -3.60
C HIS A 104 9.82 8.44 -2.33
N LEU A 105 9.44 7.84 -1.21
CA LEU A 105 9.56 8.43 0.12
C LEU A 105 10.54 7.57 0.95
N PRO A 106 11.80 8.00 1.14
CA PRO A 106 12.83 7.19 1.80
C PRO A 106 12.66 7.13 3.33
N LEU A 107 11.44 7.12 3.80
CA LEU A 107 11.07 7.07 5.23
C LEU A 107 10.31 5.77 5.48
N THR A 108 11.07 4.68 5.61
CA THR A 108 10.50 3.37 5.94
C THR A 108 10.22 3.24 7.43
N TYR A 109 9.54 2.17 7.84
CA TYR A 109 9.16 1.91 9.24
C TYR A 109 10.32 2.00 10.24
N SER A 110 11.52 1.60 9.82
CA SER A 110 12.73 1.65 10.67
C SER A 110 13.39 3.03 10.73
N HIS A 111 12.95 4.00 9.91
CA HIS A 111 13.52 5.34 9.90
C HIS A 111 13.00 6.17 11.10
N PRO A 112 13.86 6.92 11.83
CA PRO A 112 13.43 7.74 12.96
C PRO A 112 12.31 8.72 12.64
N ASP A 113 12.31 9.27 11.43
CA ASP A 113 11.32 10.25 10.95
C ASP A 113 10.07 9.61 10.30
N TYR A 114 9.90 8.29 10.40
CA TYR A 114 8.71 7.62 9.87
C TYR A 114 7.38 8.20 10.40
N PRO A 115 7.26 8.59 11.69
CA PRO A 115 6.06 9.27 12.18
C PRO A 115 5.73 10.56 11.43
N ILE A 116 6.76 11.29 10.95
CA ILE A 116 6.58 12.49 10.13
C ILE A 116 5.94 12.13 8.78
N ALA A 117 6.36 11.00 8.19
CA ALA A 117 5.74 10.50 6.95
C ALA A 117 4.25 10.18 7.11
N LEU A 118 3.85 9.64 8.25
CA LEU A 118 2.44 9.37 8.55
C LEU A 118 1.61 10.65 8.67
N VAL A 119 2.14 11.66 9.37
CA VAL A 119 1.48 12.98 9.48
C VAL A 119 1.40 13.65 8.12
N LEU A 120 2.49 13.65 7.36
CA LEU A 120 2.54 14.19 5.99
C LEU A 120 1.48 13.54 5.10
N ASN A 121 1.37 12.22 5.14
CA ASN A 121 0.35 11.47 4.40
C ASN A 121 -1.07 11.85 4.85
N GLY A 122 -1.30 11.98 6.16
CA GLY A 122 -2.58 12.43 6.71
C GLY A 122 -3.01 13.77 6.15
N LEU A 123 -2.09 14.74 6.12
CA LEU A 123 -2.32 16.08 5.59
C LEU A 123 -2.52 16.07 4.06
N LEU A 124 -1.80 15.23 3.33
CA LEU A 124 -1.87 15.14 1.87
C LEU A 124 -3.21 14.55 1.42
N GLY A 125 -3.49 13.32 1.80
CA GLY A 125 -4.65 12.57 1.28
C GLY A 125 -5.14 11.43 2.19
N GLY A 126 -4.55 11.28 3.39
CA GLY A 126 -4.91 10.20 4.32
C GLY A 126 -6.11 10.51 5.23
N PHE A 127 -6.38 11.79 5.52
CA PHE A 127 -7.51 12.21 6.35
C PHE A 127 -8.69 12.70 5.52
N ALA A 128 -9.89 12.65 6.10
CA ALA A 128 -11.11 13.13 5.44
C ALA A 128 -11.11 14.64 5.14
N HIS A 129 -10.27 15.42 5.83
CA HIS A 129 -10.06 16.85 5.62
C HIS A 129 -8.69 17.16 5.01
N SER A 130 -8.07 16.19 4.37
CA SER A 130 -6.78 16.33 3.71
C SER A 130 -6.84 17.27 2.50
N ARG A 131 -5.68 17.78 2.08
CA ARG A 131 -5.58 18.73 0.97
C ARG A 131 -6.12 18.16 -0.35
N LEU A 132 -5.78 16.91 -0.67
CA LEU A 132 -6.32 16.28 -1.88
C LEU A 132 -7.83 16.14 -1.82
N PHE A 133 -8.36 15.75 -0.68
CA PHE A 133 -9.80 15.60 -0.52
C PHE A 133 -10.51 16.96 -0.67
N THR A 134 -10.08 17.98 0.07
CA THR A 134 -10.74 19.29 0.09
C THR A 134 -10.55 20.07 -1.20
N GLN A 135 -9.35 20.10 -1.78
CA GLN A 135 -9.07 20.90 -2.96
C GLN A 135 -9.45 20.21 -4.27
N VAL A 136 -9.10 18.93 -4.42
CA VAL A 136 -9.28 18.20 -5.70
C VAL A 136 -10.70 17.64 -5.82
N ARG A 137 -11.22 17.03 -4.75
CA ARG A 137 -12.52 16.39 -4.78
C ARG A 137 -13.66 17.37 -4.49
N GLU A 138 -13.62 18.08 -3.33
CA GLU A 138 -14.75 18.90 -2.91
C GLU A 138 -14.81 20.23 -3.66
N LYS A 139 -13.70 20.98 -3.71
CA LYS A 139 -13.68 22.31 -4.30
C LYS A 139 -13.71 22.29 -5.84
N GLU A 140 -12.86 21.48 -6.45
CA GLU A 140 -12.73 21.42 -7.91
C GLU A 140 -13.58 20.34 -8.56
N GLY A 141 -14.13 19.39 -7.81
CA GLY A 141 -14.98 18.32 -8.32
C GLY A 141 -14.29 17.41 -9.35
N LEU A 142 -12.96 17.26 -9.27
CA LEU A 142 -12.16 16.55 -10.28
C LEU A 142 -12.08 15.05 -10.04
N ALA A 143 -12.40 14.59 -8.85
CA ALA A 143 -12.31 13.18 -8.48
C ALA A 143 -13.55 12.72 -7.70
N TYR A 144 -14.03 11.51 -8.00
CA TYR A 144 -15.08 10.84 -7.23
C TYR A 144 -14.52 10.31 -5.90
N SER A 145 -13.30 9.82 -5.95
CA SER A 145 -12.53 9.38 -4.79
C SER A 145 -11.09 9.82 -4.95
N ILE A 146 -10.46 10.22 -3.86
CA ILE A 146 -9.04 10.55 -3.84
C ILE A 146 -8.48 10.27 -2.46
N SER A 147 -7.31 9.66 -2.42
CA SER A 147 -6.61 9.35 -1.17
C SER A 147 -5.10 9.22 -1.40
N SER A 148 -4.35 9.25 -0.32
CA SER A 148 -2.93 8.87 -0.33
C SER A 148 -2.61 7.87 0.78
N GLN A 149 -1.59 7.05 0.55
CA GLN A 149 -1.13 6.02 1.47
C GLN A 149 0.39 5.89 1.43
N VAL A 150 1.01 5.76 2.60
CA VAL A 150 2.43 5.41 2.74
C VAL A 150 2.55 3.91 2.97
N TYR A 151 3.45 3.27 2.24
CA TYR A 151 3.80 1.87 2.40
C TYR A 151 5.08 1.77 3.25
N PRO A 152 4.97 1.28 4.49
CA PRO A 152 6.00 1.45 5.51
C PRO A 152 7.31 0.70 5.22
N TYR A 153 7.25 -0.38 4.46
CA TYR A 153 8.42 -1.23 4.21
C TYR A 153 9.13 -0.91 2.90
N THR A 154 8.46 -0.30 1.96
CA THR A 154 8.98 -0.10 0.60
C THR A 154 9.26 1.36 0.27
N GLY A 155 8.85 2.30 1.14
CA GLY A 155 9.04 3.73 0.90
C GLY A 155 8.24 4.26 -0.29
N LEU A 156 7.11 3.63 -0.61
CA LEU A 156 6.17 4.13 -1.61
C LEU A 156 5.15 5.05 -0.92
N LEU A 157 5.03 6.28 -1.38
CA LEU A 157 3.86 7.12 -1.17
C LEU A 157 2.99 7.03 -2.42
N GLN A 158 1.83 6.42 -2.31
CA GLN A 158 0.87 6.28 -3.39
C GLN A 158 -0.23 7.31 -3.26
N VAL A 159 -0.60 7.95 -4.38
CA VAL A 159 -1.86 8.69 -4.51
C VAL A 159 -2.76 7.91 -5.46
N TYR A 160 -4.01 7.75 -5.07
CA TYR A 160 -5.06 7.10 -5.84
C TYR A 160 -6.19 8.10 -6.09
N ALA A 161 -6.69 8.20 -7.32
CA ALA A 161 -7.85 9.01 -7.65
C ALA A 161 -8.72 8.32 -8.70
N GLY A 162 -10.02 8.21 -8.40
CA GLY A 162 -11.06 7.84 -9.37
C GLY A 162 -11.58 9.10 -10.05
N ILE A 163 -11.43 9.20 -11.36
CA ILE A 163 -11.67 10.43 -12.12
C ILE A 163 -12.46 10.17 -13.41
N ASP A 164 -13.04 11.19 -14.00
CA ASP A 164 -13.42 11.18 -15.42
C ASP A 164 -12.15 11.24 -16.28
N LYS A 165 -12.07 10.39 -17.31
CA LYS A 165 -10.90 10.35 -18.21
C LYS A 165 -10.53 11.70 -18.82
N ARG A 166 -11.52 12.58 -19.03
CA ARG A 166 -11.31 13.94 -19.57
C ARG A 166 -10.65 14.89 -18.58
N GLN A 167 -10.71 14.58 -17.29
CA GLN A 167 -10.15 15.42 -16.23
C GLN A 167 -8.71 15.02 -15.83
N ARG A 168 -8.13 13.99 -16.45
CA ARG A 168 -6.82 13.44 -16.11
C ARG A 168 -5.74 14.51 -15.94
N GLU A 169 -5.55 15.35 -16.95
CA GLU A 169 -4.48 16.35 -16.96
C GLU A 169 -4.71 17.44 -15.90
N LYS A 170 -5.96 17.85 -15.71
CA LYS A 170 -6.30 18.84 -14.68
C LYS A 170 -6.08 18.27 -13.29
N THR A 171 -6.54 17.04 -13.04
CA THR A 171 -6.36 16.34 -11.76
C THR A 171 -4.88 16.15 -11.44
N LEU A 172 -4.08 15.72 -12.40
CA LEU A 172 -2.64 15.54 -12.21
C LEU A 172 -1.94 16.85 -11.82
N ARG A 173 -2.26 17.95 -12.51
CA ARG A 173 -1.72 19.27 -12.16
C ARG A 173 -2.12 19.69 -10.73
N MET A 174 -3.37 19.47 -10.35
CA MET A 174 -3.86 19.83 -9.02
C MET A 174 -3.18 18.99 -7.92
N ILE A 175 -3.04 17.68 -8.11
CA ILE A 175 -2.31 16.81 -7.17
C ILE A 175 -0.87 17.31 -7.00
N ASN A 176 -0.17 17.61 -8.09
CA ASN A 176 1.19 18.13 -8.03
C ASN A 176 1.25 19.50 -7.35
N GLN A 177 0.28 20.38 -7.60
CA GLN A 177 0.19 21.68 -6.93
C GLN A 177 0.03 21.53 -5.42
N GLU A 178 -0.85 20.65 -4.98
CA GLU A 178 -1.07 20.40 -3.55
C GLU A 178 0.16 19.77 -2.88
N TRP A 179 0.86 18.89 -3.58
CA TRP A 179 2.14 18.38 -3.13
C TRP A 179 3.19 19.47 -2.95
N HIS A 180 3.30 20.40 -3.91
CA HIS A 180 4.21 21.54 -3.82
C HIS A 180 3.82 22.50 -2.69
N ASN A 181 2.53 22.78 -2.52
CA ASN A 181 2.03 23.61 -1.43
C ASN A 181 2.40 23.00 -0.07
N LEU A 182 2.21 21.69 0.09
CA LEU A 182 2.56 20.99 1.31
C LEU A 182 4.06 21.07 1.62
N LYS A 183 4.91 20.84 0.61
CA LYS A 183 6.37 20.97 0.74
C LYS A 183 6.82 22.39 1.12
N ALA A 184 6.12 23.40 0.65
CA ALA A 184 6.40 24.81 0.95
C ALA A 184 5.81 25.28 2.29
N GLY A 185 5.18 24.37 3.09
CA GLY A 185 4.53 24.73 4.35
C GLY A 185 3.32 25.67 4.17
N ARG A 186 2.74 25.71 2.99
CA ARG A 186 1.58 26.54 2.70
C ARG A 186 0.31 25.83 3.13
N TYR A 187 -0.08 26.03 4.37
CA TYR A 187 -1.37 25.58 4.89
C TYR A 187 -2.35 26.75 4.83
N SER A 188 -3.49 26.57 4.17
CA SER A 188 -4.61 27.47 4.41
C SER A 188 -5.21 27.09 5.77
N SER A 189 -5.09 27.98 6.71
CA SER A 189 -5.90 27.94 7.93
C SER A 189 -7.34 28.24 7.52
N HIS A 190 -8.19 27.24 7.54
CA HIS A 190 -9.66 27.38 7.62
C HIS A 190 -10.17 26.54 8.75
#